data_6ea49b90b52632d69cc2cc2b6e7f3a9b
#
_entry.id   6ea49b90b52632d69cc2cc2b6e7f3a9b
#
_cell.length_a   1.000
_cell.length_b   1.000
_cell.length_c   1.000
_cell.angle_alpha   90.00
_cell.angle_beta   90.00
_cell.angle_gamma   90.00
#
_symmetry.space_group_name_H-M   'P 1'
#
loop_
_entity.id
_entity.type
_entity.pdbx_description
1 polymer ?
#
loop_
_entity_poly.entity_id
_entity_poly.type
_entity_poly.pdbx_seq_one_letter_code
_entity_poly.pdbx_strand_id
1 'polypeptide(L)'
;LENITVSFEGFLALNDLNLSLRKGELRAVIGPNGAGKTTFLDVITGKVKPTKGEVFFKGKSLIGRKEHKIARLGVGRKFQSPRVFENLTVKENLEISVSTPKSPLNLINKKIKNDQLDEIEHLMKVINLSKKINSKAGALSHGQKQWLEIAMLLGQKPDLMLVDEPVAGLTDEETDLT
;
A
#
# COMPACT_ATOMS: atom_id res chain seq x y z
N LEU A 1 -17.44 2.49 4.66
CA LEU A 1 -17.89 1.17 5.11
C LEU A 1 -19.21 1.34 5.83
N GLU A 2 -20.20 0.55 5.45
CA GLU A 2 -21.55 0.62 6.00
C GLU A 2 -21.99 -0.79 6.39
N ASN A 3 -22.21 -1.01 7.68
CA ASN A 3 -22.71 -2.26 8.30
C ASN A 3 -21.92 -3.51 7.88
N ILE A 4 -20.59 -3.40 7.79
CA ILE A 4 -19.74 -4.49 7.34
C ILE A 4 -19.72 -5.63 8.37
N THR A 5 -20.13 -6.79 7.91
CA THR A 5 -20.02 -8.04 8.66
C THR A 5 -19.21 -9.06 7.85
N VAL A 6 -18.23 -9.70 8.49
CA VAL A 6 -17.43 -10.78 7.91
C VAL A 6 -17.48 -11.96 8.85
N SER A 7 -17.89 -13.12 8.32
CA SER A 7 -17.88 -14.38 9.04
C SER A 7 -17.05 -15.42 8.28
N PHE A 8 -16.16 -16.11 8.98
CA PHE A 8 -15.41 -17.27 8.50
C PHE A 8 -15.88 -18.50 9.27
N GLU A 9 -16.56 -19.44 8.60
CA GLU A 9 -17.02 -20.71 9.18
C GLU A 9 -17.75 -20.56 10.54
N GLY A 10 -18.55 -19.49 10.67
CA GLY A 10 -19.29 -19.16 11.89
C GLY A 10 -18.56 -18.24 12.87
N PHE A 11 -17.25 -17.99 12.69
CA PHE A 11 -16.52 -17.01 13.48
C PHE A 11 -16.72 -15.60 12.88
N LEU A 12 -17.25 -14.69 13.70
CA LEU A 12 -17.42 -13.28 13.32
C LEU A 12 -16.11 -12.50 13.48
N ALA A 13 -15.44 -12.25 12.36
CA ALA A 13 -14.22 -11.44 12.34
C ALA A 13 -14.52 -9.94 12.35
N LEU A 14 -15.60 -9.50 11.72
CA LEU A 14 -16.14 -8.15 11.78
C LEU A 14 -17.65 -8.24 12.01
N ASN A 15 -18.19 -7.39 12.87
CA ASN A 15 -19.61 -7.37 13.19
C ASN A 15 -20.13 -5.94 13.13
N ASP A 16 -20.96 -5.64 12.14
CA ASP A 16 -21.64 -4.36 11.93
C ASP A 16 -20.70 -3.13 11.95
N LEU A 17 -19.52 -3.28 11.34
CA LEU A 17 -18.50 -2.23 11.32
C LEU A 17 -18.92 -1.07 10.40
N ASN A 18 -18.98 0.10 10.98
CA ASN A 18 -19.23 1.36 10.27
C ASN A 18 -18.01 2.27 10.38
N LEU A 19 -17.50 2.75 9.23
CA LEU A 19 -16.35 3.66 9.20
C LEU A 19 -16.45 4.60 7.99
N SER A 20 -16.27 5.87 8.23
CA SER A 20 -16.06 6.88 7.20
C SER A 20 -14.69 7.51 7.35
N LEU A 21 -14.04 7.83 6.23
CA LEU A 21 -12.75 8.51 6.17
C LEU A 21 -12.86 9.70 5.21
N ARG A 22 -12.35 10.85 5.62
CA ARG A 22 -12.35 12.07 4.79
C ARG A 22 -11.01 12.21 4.07
N LYS A 23 -11.01 12.97 2.98
CA LYS A 23 -9.75 13.30 2.28
C LYS A 23 -8.81 14.07 3.22
N GLY A 24 -7.54 13.64 3.27
CA GLY A 24 -6.51 14.23 4.15
C GLY A 24 -6.59 13.76 5.61
N GLU A 25 -7.50 12.85 5.94
CA GLU A 25 -7.60 12.29 7.28
C GLU A 25 -6.62 11.13 7.47
N LEU A 26 -5.90 11.13 8.59
CA LEU A 26 -5.12 10.01 9.08
C LEU A 26 -5.93 9.29 10.18
N ARG A 27 -6.13 7.99 10.03
CA ARG A 27 -6.87 7.17 10.99
C ARG A 27 -6.04 5.97 11.43
N ALA A 28 -5.74 5.88 12.73
CA ALA A 28 -5.15 4.69 13.33
C ALA A 28 -6.24 3.71 13.77
N VAL A 29 -6.06 2.43 13.43
CA VAL A 29 -6.92 1.32 13.88
C VAL A 29 -6.12 0.49 14.87
N ILE A 30 -6.51 0.53 16.14
CA ILE A 30 -5.80 -0.12 17.23
C ILE A 30 -6.67 -1.27 17.79
N GLY A 31 -6.02 -2.35 18.18
CA GLY A 31 -6.69 -3.51 18.78
C GLY A 31 -5.73 -4.69 18.91
N PRO A 32 -6.07 -5.69 19.73
CA PRO A 32 -5.26 -6.90 19.93
C PRO A 32 -5.13 -7.72 18.64
N ASN A 33 -4.23 -8.72 18.65
CA ASN A 33 -4.15 -9.70 17.57
C ASN A 33 -5.48 -10.49 17.52
N GLY A 34 -5.95 -10.75 16.29
CA GLY A 34 -7.26 -11.37 16.06
C GLY A 34 -8.47 -10.42 16.11
N ALA A 35 -8.30 -9.13 16.44
CA ALA A 35 -9.42 -8.17 16.48
C ALA A 35 -9.99 -7.78 15.10
N GLY A 36 -9.59 -8.44 14.02
CA GLY A 36 -10.13 -8.19 12.68
C GLY A 36 -9.45 -7.06 11.91
N LYS A 37 -8.34 -6.46 12.40
CA LYS A 37 -7.63 -5.35 11.72
C LYS A 37 -7.26 -5.68 10.27
N THR A 38 -6.59 -6.81 10.06
CA THR A 38 -6.20 -7.27 8.72
C THR A 38 -7.43 -7.60 7.87
N THR A 39 -8.46 -8.24 8.46
CA THR A 39 -9.73 -8.53 7.76
C THR A 39 -10.42 -7.25 7.29
N PHE A 40 -10.41 -6.21 8.09
CA PHE A 40 -10.92 -4.89 7.74
C PHE A 40 -10.20 -4.32 6.50
N LEU A 41 -8.86 -4.37 6.47
CA LEU A 41 -8.06 -3.93 5.31
C LEU A 41 -8.29 -4.84 4.08
N ASP A 42 -8.44 -6.15 4.29
CA ASP A 42 -8.73 -7.14 3.25
C ASP A 42 -10.09 -6.89 2.59
N VAL A 43 -11.08 -6.44 3.35
CA VAL A 43 -12.40 -6.04 2.81
C VAL A 43 -12.28 -4.81 1.91
N ILE A 44 -11.54 -3.77 2.33
CA ILE A 44 -11.36 -2.55 1.53
C ILE A 44 -10.64 -2.87 0.21
N THR A 45 -9.65 -3.75 0.24
CA THR A 45 -8.88 -4.13 -0.95
C THR A 45 -9.58 -5.15 -1.85
N GLY A 46 -10.73 -5.71 -1.41
CA GLY A 46 -11.49 -6.70 -2.16
C GLY A 46 -10.93 -8.12 -2.10
N LYS A 47 -9.92 -8.36 -1.25
CA LYS A 47 -9.35 -9.69 -0.98
C LYS A 47 -10.34 -10.57 -0.20
N VAL A 48 -11.10 -9.95 0.72
CA VAL A 48 -12.18 -10.60 1.46
C VAL A 48 -13.50 -9.94 1.07
N LYS A 49 -14.49 -10.75 0.67
CA LYS A 49 -15.84 -10.28 0.42
C LYS A 49 -16.63 -10.30 1.75
N PRO A 50 -17.24 -9.18 2.16
CA PRO A 50 -18.06 -9.17 3.35
C PRO A 50 -19.32 -10.04 3.18
N THR A 51 -19.83 -10.60 4.28
CA THR A 51 -21.07 -11.35 4.32
C THR A 51 -22.27 -10.42 4.23
N LYS A 52 -22.15 -9.23 4.83
CA LYS A 52 -23.16 -8.14 4.79
C LYS A 52 -22.46 -6.78 4.71
N GLY A 53 -23.22 -5.77 4.26
CA GLY A 53 -22.80 -4.38 4.22
C GLY A 53 -22.17 -3.98 2.90
N GLU A 54 -21.81 -2.72 2.79
CA GLU A 54 -21.31 -2.08 1.58
C GLU A 54 -20.00 -1.33 1.83
N VAL A 55 -19.14 -1.33 0.82
CA VAL A 55 -17.87 -0.59 0.81
C VAL A 55 -17.87 0.40 -0.33
N PHE A 56 -17.76 1.68 -0.01
CA PHE A 56 -17.67 2.74 -1.03
C PHE A 56 -16.32 3.43 -1.00
N PHE A 57 -15.79 3.74 -2.17
CA PHE A 57 -14.63 4.58 -2.35
C PHE A 57 -14.91 5.61 -3.44
N LYS A 58 -14.85 6.90 -3.08
CA LYS A 58 -15.22 8.01 -3.98
C LYS A 58 -16.59 7.81 -4.64
N GLY A 59 -17.60 7.39 -3.85
CA GLY A 59 -18.96 7.12 -4.31
C GLY A 59 -19.13 5.87 -5.17
N LYS A 60 -18.10 5.05 -5.36
CA LYS A 60 -18.16 3.81 -6.14
C LYS A 60 -18.11 2.60 -5.22
N SER A 61 -19.08 1.69 -5.34
CA SER A 61 -19.03 0.42 -4.60
C SER A 61 -17.78 -0.40 -4.99
N LEU A 62 -17.11 -0.94 -3.99
CA LEU A 62 -15.96 -1.84 -4.16
C LEU A 62 -16.37 -3.31 -4.12
N ILE A 63 -17.59 -3.63 -3.70
CA ILE A 63 -18.05 -5.01 -3.54
C ILE A 63 -17.97 -5.77 -4.86
N GLY A 64 -17.38 -6.97 -4.81
CA GLY A 64 -17.22 -7.84 -5.98
C GLY A 64 -16.17 -7.37 -7.00
N ARG A 65 -15.47 -6.26 -6.73
CA ARG A 65 -14.35 -5.84 -7.59
C ARG A 65 -13.10 -6.65 -7.28
N LYS A 66 -12.34 -6.98 -8.31
CA LYS A 66 -11.01 -7.62 -8.15
C LYS A 66 -10.01 -6.61 -7.60
N GLU A 67 -9.05 -7.06 -6.78
CA GLU A 67 -8.02 -6.25 -6.11
C GLU A 67 -7.33 -5.25 -7.06
N HIS A 68 -6.89 -5.71 -8.24
CA HIS A 68 -6.21 -4.84 -9.21
C HIS A 68 -7.11 -3.71 -9.77
N LYS A 69 -8.45 -3.90 -9.79
CA LYS A 69 -9.41 -2.85 -10.18
C LYS A 69 -9.56 -1.83 -9.06
N ILE A 70 -9.54 -2.28 -7.81
CA ILE A 70 -9.59 -1.40 -6.63
C ILE A 70 -8.30 -0.58 -6.54
N ALA A 71 -7.14 -1.21 -6.74
CA ALA A 71 -5.86 -0.50 -6.80
C ALA A 71 -5.85 0.60 -7.88
N ARG A 72 -6.40 0.33 -9.08
CA ARG A 72 -6.53 1.34 -10.15
C ARG A 72 -7.49 2.49 -9.83
N LEU A 73 -8.38 2.33 -8.85
CA LEU A 73 -9.21 3.42 -8.35
C LEU A 73 -8.45 4.37 -7.43
N GLY A 74 -7.22 4.01 -7.02
CA GLY A 74 -6.37 4.81 -6.15
C GLY A 74 -6.28 4.30 -4.70
N VAL A 75 -6.61 3.02 -4.45
CA VAL A 75 -6.42 2.38 -3.14
C VAL A 75 -5.09 1.65 -3.15
N GLY A 76 -4.12 2.14 -2.39
CA GLY A 76 -2.81 1.51 -2.18
C GLY A 76 -2.76 0.75 -0.85
N ARG A 77 -2.05 -0.38 -0.80
CA ARG A 77 -1.83 -1.13 0.43
C ARG A 77 -0.38 -1.57 0.58
N LYS A 78 0.21 -1.29 1.74
CA LYS A 78 1.44 -1.92 2.21
C LYS A 78 1.07 -3.26 2.85
N PHE A 79 1.78 -4.31 2.46
CA PHE A 79 1.63 -5.64 3.04
C PHE A 79 2.60 -5.84 4.21
N GLN A 80 2.37 -6.88 5.04
CA GLN A 80 3.24 -7.21 6.17
C GLN A 80 4.65 -7.58 5.71
N SER A 81 4.80 -8.37 4.64
CA SER A 81 6.10 -8.68 4.05
C SER A 81 6.40 -7.72 2.90
N PRO A 82 7.60 -7.11 2.86
CA PRO A 82 7.97 -6.18 1.80
C PRO A 82 7.90 -6.81 0.42
N ARG A 83 7.22 -6.14 -0.50
CA ARG A 83 7.07 -6.57 -1.89
C ARG A 83 7.88 -5.66 -2.82
N VAL A 84 9.17 -5.96 -2.93
CA VAL A 84 10.09 -5.27 -3.82
C VAL A 84 10.60 -6.21 -4.90
N PHE A 85 11.01 -5.69 -6.04
CA PHE A 85 11.66 -6.45 -7.11
C PHE A 85 13.13 -6.63 -6.76
N GLU A 86 13.48 -7.72 -6.09
CA GLU A 86 14.80 -7.95 -5.48
C GLU A 86 15.97 -7.94 -6.47
N ASN A 87 15.72 -8.39 -7.72
CA ASN A 87 16.73 -8.42 -8.78
C ASN A 87 16.97 -7.06 -9.45
N LEU A 88 16.09 -6.10 -9.21
CA LEU A 88 16.20 -4.73 -9.70
C LEU A 88 16.88 -3.83 -8.67
N THR A 89 17.45 -2.73 -9.14
CA THR A 89 18.02 -1.70 -8.27
C THR A 89 16.91 -0.95 -7.53
N VAL A 90 17.27 -0.23 -6.48
CA VAL A 90 16.34 0.66 -5.76
C VAL A 90 15.73 1.68 -6.72
N LYS A 91 16.55 2.27 -7.59
CA LYS A 91 16.10 3.20 -8.64
C LYS A 91 15.06 2.57 -9.54
N GLU A 92 15.33 1.40 -10.12
CA GLU A 92 14.41 0.70 -11.02
C GLU A 92 13.08 0.34 -10.34
N ASN A 93 13.10 -0.06 -9.07
CA ASN A 93 11.88 -0.27 -8.28
C ASN A 93 11.02 1.00 -8.22
N LEU A 94 11.63 2.15 -7.93
CA LEU A 94 10.92 3.44 -7.89
C LEU A 94 10.47 3.87 -9.28
N GLU A 95 11.29 3.69 -10.32
CA GLU A 95 10.91 3.97 -11.71
C GLU A 95 9.64 3.23 -12.13
N ILE A 96 9.52 1.95 -11.77
CA ILE A 96 8.32 1.16 -12.02
C ILE A 96 7.10 1.79 -11.33
N SER A 97 7.26 2.22 -10.07
CA SER A 97 6.16 2.76 -9.27
C SER A 97 5.64 4.10 -9.79
N VAL A 98 6.53 5.04 -10.12
CA VAL A 98 6.16 6.38 -10.63
C VAL A 98 5.72 6.34 -12.10
N SER A 99 6.16 5.33 -12.85
CA SER A 99 5.84 5.17 -14.27
C SER A 99 4.55 4.42 -14.53
N THR A 100 3.83 3.96 -13.49
CA THR A 100 2.67 3.06 -13.66
C THR A 100 1.68 3.65 -14.67
N PRO A 101 1.67 3.16 -15.92
CA PRO A 101 0.75 3.65 -16.92
C PRO A 101 -0.64 3.10 -16.63
N LYS A 102 -1.65 3.90 -16.87
CA LYS A 102 -3.05 3.48 -16.82
C LYS A 102 -3.38 2.37 -17.85
N SER A 103 -2.43 2.05 -18.76
CA SER A 103 -2.54 0.99 -19.76
C SER A 103 -1.20 0.25 -19.96
N PRO A 104 -1.20 -1.10 -20.02
CA PRO A 104 0.01 -1.91 -20.20
C PRO A 104 0.71 -1.69 -21.56
N LEU A 105 0.02 -1.20 -22.58
CA LEU A 105 0.59 -0.90 -23.90
C LEU A 105 1.58 0.26 -23.89
N ASN A 106 1.58 1.08 -22.84
CA ASN A 106 2.46 2.25 -22.72
C ASN A 106 3.79 1.95 -22.00
N LEU A 107 4.07 0.69 -21.63
CA LEU A 107 5.30 0.31 -20.91
C LEU A 107 6.52 0.18 -21.80
N ILE A 108 6.34 -0.07 -23.13
CA ILE A 108 7.41 -0.59 -23.97
C ILE A 108 8.40 0.49 -24.46
N ASN A 109 8.09 1.82 -24.31
CA ASN A 109 8.99 2.88 -24.83
C ASN A 109 8.92 4.21 -24.04
N LYS A 110 8.61 4.20 -22.77
CA LYS A 110 8.49 5.45 -22.01
C LYS A 110 9.84 5.87 -21.43
N LYS A 111 10.47 6.86 -22.01
CA LYS A 111 11.52 7.64 -21.32
C LYS A 111 10.90 8.27 -20.08
N ILE A 112 11.54 8.08 -18.93
CA ILE A 112 11.17 8.73 -17.67
C ILE A 112 11.27 10.25 -17.90
N LYS A 113 10.23 10.96 -17.52
CA LYS A 113 10.20 12.42 -17.63
C LYS A 113 10.97 13.06 -16.49
N ASN A 114 11.40 14.31 -16.65
CA ASN A 114 12.14 15.03 -15.62
C ASN A 114 11.35 15.13 -14.30
N ASP A 115 10.04 15.40 -14.36
CA ASP A 115 9.16 15.43 -13.18
C ASP A 115 9.11 14.11 -12.41
N GLN A 116 9.26 12.98 -13.11
CA GLN A 116 9.34 11.66 -12.48
C GLN A 116 10.72 11.39 -11.87
N LEU A 117 11.79 11.92 -12.46
CA LEU A 117 13.14 11.85 -11.87
C LEU A 117 13.22 12.65 -10.58
N ASP A 118 12.65 13.85 -10.56
CA ASP A 118 12.57 14.71 -9.37
C ASP A 118 11.78 14.01 -8.25
N GLU A 119 10.67 13.35 -8.60
CA GLU A 119 9.88 12.56 -7.65
C GLU A 119 10.69 11.40 -7.07
N ILE A 120 11.42 10.65 -7.90
CA ILE A 120 12.28 9.54 -7.44
C ILE A 120 13.35 10.06 -6.50
N GLU A 121 14.00 11.17 -6.84
CA GLU A 121 15.03 11.79 -5.99
C GLU A 121 14.45 12.23 -4.64
N HIS A 122 13.25 12.82 -4.65
CA HIS A 122 12.54 13.20 -3.45
C HIS A 122 12.23 11.97 -2.57
N LEU A 123 11.64 10.93 -3.15
CA LEU A 123 11.33 9.68 -2.45
C LEU A 123 12.60 9.04 -1.84
N MET A 124 13.70 9.02 -2.58
CA MET A 124 14.99 8.50 -2.11
C MET A 124 15.52 9.25 -0.88
N LYS A 125 15.35 10.57 -0.85
CA LYS A 125 15.71 11.40 0.31
C LYS A 125 14.83 11.08 1.52
N VAL A 126 13.51 10.98 1.31
CA VAL A 126 12.54 10.67 2.36
C VAL A 126 12.85 9.33 3.05
N ILE A 127 13.17 8.30 2.26
CA ILE A 127 13.47 6.96 2.81
C ILE A 127 14.96 6.76 3.18
N ASN A 128 15.77 7.79 3.11
CA ASN A 128 17.21 7.77 3.42
C ASN A 128 18.01 6.67 2.68
N LEU A 129 17.65 6.38 1.43
CA LEU A 129 18.32 5.37 0.60
C LEU A 129 19.12 5.97 -0.58
N SER A 130 19.34 7.28 -0.61
CA SER A 130 20.05 7.98 -1.71
C SER A 130 21.42 7.38 -2.03
N LYS A 131 22.17 6.93 -1.01
CA LYS A 131 23.48 6.29 -1.19
C LYS A 131 23.38 4.88 -1.80
N LYS A 132 22.21 4.26 -1.79
CA LYS A 132 21.96 2.89 -2.27
C LYS A 132 21.14 2.84 -3.56
N ILE A 133 21.02 3.97 -4.27
CA ILE A 133 20.16 4.11 -5.47
C ILE A 133 20.44 3.04 -6.53
N ASN A 134 21.71 2.67 -6.74
CA ASN A 134 22.16 1.67 -7.70
C ASN A 134 22.33 0.26 -7.09
N SER A 135 22.08 0.09 -5.80
CA SER A 135 22.14 -1.23 -5.15
C SER A 135 20.91 -2.06 -5.54
N LYS A 136 21.09 -3.38 -5.69
CA LYS A 136 19.95 -4.28 -5.85
C LYS A 136 19.08 -4.27 -4.59
N ALA A 137 17.76 -4.23 -4.76
CA ALA A 137 16.82 -4.24 -3.64
C ALA A 137 16.94 -5.50 -2.76
N GLY A 138 17.36 -6.63 -3.36
CA GLY A 138 17.62 -7.86 -2.61
C GLY A 138 18.74 -7.75 -1.58
N ALA A 139 19.71 -6.83 -1.76
CA ALA A 139 20.83 -6.57 -0.85
C ALA A 139 20.48 -5.61 0.31
N LEU A 140 19.27 -5.07 0.35
CA LEU A 140 18.79 -4.19 1.42
C LEU A 140 18.44 -5.00 2.67
N SER A 141 18.56 -4.37 3.85
CA SER A 141 18.01 -4.92 5.10
C SER A 141 16.48 -5.03 5.01
N HIS A 142 15.88 -5.77 5.94
CA HIS A 142 14.43 -5.92 5.99
C HIS A 142 13.73 -4.56 6.14
N GLY A 143 14.18 -3.71 7.05
CA GLY A 143 13.66 -2.35 7.25
C GLY A 143 13.83 -1.48 6.01
N GLN A 144 15.01 -1.53 5.35
CA GLN A 144 15.24 -0.80 4.11
C GLN A 144 14.32 -1.26 2.97
N LYS A 145 14.00 -2.55 2.88
CA LYS A 145 13.00 -3.06 1.93
C LYS A 145 11.60 -2.55 2.25
N GLN A 146 11.24 -2.45 3.53
CA GLN A 146 9.96 -1.86 3.95
C GLN A 146 9.86 -0.39 3.54
N TRP A 147 10.92 0.41 3.79
CA TRP A 147 10.97 1.80 3.35
C TRP A 147 10.87 1.95 1.84
N LEU A 148 11.58 1.09 1.10
CA LEU A 148 11.48 1.08 -0.37
C LEU A 148 10.05 0.77 -0.84
N GLU A 149 9.36 -0.22 -0.22
CA GLU A 149 7.97 -0.52 -0.54
C GLU A 149 7.04 0.66 -0.26
N ILE A 150 7.23 1.36 0.87
CA ILE A 150 6.47 2.57 1.19
C ILE A 150 6.70 3.66 0.13
N ALA A 151 7.96 3.89 -0.25
CA ALA A 151 8.28 4.87 -1.30
C ALA A 151 7.69 4.49 -2.66
N MET A 152 7.72 3.20 -3.03
CA MET A 152 7.05 2.71 -4.23
C MET A 152 5.54 2.95 -4.19
N LEU A 153 4.92 2.78 -3.02
CA LEU A 153 3.50 3.02 -2.83
C LEU A 153 3.17 4.51 -2.95
N LEU A 154 3.97 5.39 -2.32
CA LEU A 154 3.84 6.84 -2.44
C LEU A 154 4.03 7.33 -3.87
N GLY A 155 5.01 6.76 -4.61
CA GLY A 155 5.25 7.07 -6.02
C GLY A 155 4.06 6.78 -6.94
N GLN A 156 3.17 5.85 -6.56
CA GLN A 156 1.92 5.60 -7.27
C GLN A 156 0.86 6.67 -7.01
N LYS A 157 1.08 7.59 -6.05
CA LYS A 157 0.16 8.66 -5.64
C LYS A 157 -1.25 8.13 -5.37
N PRO A 158 -1.40 7.20 -4.40
CA PRO A 158 -2.71 6.67 -4.06
C PRO A 158 -3.58 7.74 -3.40
N ASP A 159 -4.88 7.66 -3.62
CA ASP A 159 -5.85 8.53 -2.93
C ASP A 159 -6.18 8.04 -1.51
N LEU A 160 -6.04 6.72 -1.28
CA LEU A 160 -6.15 6.07 0.02
C LEU A 160 -4.98 5.12 0.18
N MET A 161 -4.22 5.29 1.24
CA MET A 161 -3.12 4.41 1.62
C MET A 161 -3.51 3.59 2.86
N LEU A 162 -3.43 2.28 2.74
CA LEU A 162 -3.67 1.32 3.81
C LEU A 162 -2.33 0.75 4.24
N VAL A 163 -2.00 0.90 5.53
CA VAL A 163 -0.71 0.42 6.08
C VAL A 163 -1.02 -0.53 7.22
N ASP A 164 -0.55 -1.76 7.09
CA ASP A 164 -0.69 -2.81 8.10
C ASP A 164 0.66 -2.98 8.80
N GLU A 165 0.70 -2.73 10.10
CA GLU A 165 1.90 -2.84 10.94
C GLU A 165 3.15 -2.14 10.35
N PRO A 166 3.15 -0.78 10.23
CA PRO A 166 4.20 -0.05 9.52
C PRO A 166 5.61 -0.23 10.12
N VAL A 167 5.70 -0.50 11.41
CA VAL A 167 6.96 -0.60 12.16
C VAL A 167 7.37 -2.05 12.47
N ALA A 168 6.60 -3.05 12.06
CA ALA A 168 6.92 -4.44 12.35
C ALA A 168 8.26 -4.85 11.69
N GLY A 169 9.23 -5.24 12.53
CA GLY A 169 10.57 -5.66 12.09
C GLY A 169 11.54 -4.52 11.76
N LEU A 170 11.22 -3.28 12.11
CA LEU A 170 12.17 -2.17 12.12
C LEU A 170 13.02 -2.22 13.41
N THR A 171 14.27 -1.73 13.34
CA THR A 171 15.09 -1.46 14.51
C THR A 171 14.61 -0.20 15.22
N ASP A 172 15.04 0.03 16.48
CA ASP A 172 14.66 1.23 17.22
C ASP A 172 15.08 2.51 16.48
N GLU A 173 16.28 2.54 15.88
CA GLU A 173 16.77 3.66 15.05
C GLU A 173 15.93 3.86 13.77
N GLU A 174 15.42 2.78 13.17
CA GLU A 174 14.56 2.86 11.99
C GLU A 174 13.12 3.27 12.37
N THR A 175 12.71 2.98 13.60
CA THR A 175 11.37 3.34 14.12
C THR A 175 11.26 4.84 14.40
N ASP A 176 12.33 5.48 14.86
CA ASP A 176 12.38 6.93 15.14
C ASP A 176 12.22 7.80 13.87
N LEU A 177 12.37 7.19 12.68
CA LEU A 177 12.17 7.85 11.39
C LEU A 177 10.72 7.74 10.88
N THR A 178 9.84 7.06 11.61
CA THR A 178 8.44 6.80 11.21
C THR A 178 7.46 7.75 11.85
#